data_36fc19adeeec9f0dee0ecb9eba4ce016
#
_entry.id   36fc19adeeec9f0dee0ecb9eba4ce016
#
_cell.length_a   1.000
_cell.length_b   1.000
_cell.length_c   1.000
_cell.angle_alpha   90.00
_cell.angle_beta   90.00
_cell.angle_gamma   90.00
#
_symmetry.space_group_name_H-M   'P 1'
#
loop_
_entity.id
_entity.type
_entity.pdbx_description
1 polymer ?
#
loop_
_entity_poly.entity_id
_entity_poly.type
_entity_poly.pdbx_seq_one_letter_code
_entity_poly.pdbx_strand_id
1 'polypeptide(L)'
;MKRIIAAVLLTACTTSVAMADPIADRQQLMKSVQAATKDGLAISRGAEPFDAAKAKAVLQVYIDASAKLPGQFPAGSDKGGTPPTAAAPKIWTDMAGFKTAAATFGADAKAAEAATDTASFKTAFAKITADCTSCHGDYRLKK
;
A
#
# COMPACT_ATOMS: atom_id res chain seq x y z
N MET A 1 42.84 -50.73 24.81
CA MET A 1 41.46 -50.37 24.55
C MET A 1 41.37 -48.85 24.59
N LYS A 2 41.42 -48.15 23.45
CA LYS A 2 41.37 -46.68 23.35
C LYS A 2 39.91 -46.28 23.08
N ARG A 3 39.30 -45.57 24.02
CA ARG A 3 37.94 -45.01 23.87
C ARG A 3 38.06 -43.62 23.19
N ILE A 4 37.56 -43.53 21.95
CA ILE A 4 37.45 -42.28 21.22
C ILE A 4 36.09 -41.65 21.59
N ILE A 5 36.14 -40.53 22.29
CA ILE A 5 34.94 -39.71 22.60
C ILE A 5 34.78 -38.73 21.45
N ALA A 6 33.79 -38.96 20.61
CA ALA A 6 33.40 -38.01 19.56
C ALA A 6 32.54 -36.89 20.18
N ALA A 7 33.08 -35.69 20.24
CA ALA A 7 32.35 -34.51 20.66
C ALA A 7 31.52 -34.02 19.45
N VAL A 8 30.18 -34.11 19.53
CA VAL A 8 29.28 -33.54 18.58
C VAL A 8 29.08 -32.06 18.92
N LEU A 9 29.66 -31.17 18.10
CA LEU A 9 29.38 -29.73 18.19
C LEU A 9 28.02 -29.46 17.60
N LEU A 10 27.05 -29.14 18.43
CA LEU A 10 25.73 -28.67 18.02
C LEU A 10 25.85 -27.17 17.67
N THR A 11 25.93 -26.87 16.36
CA THR A 11 25.92 -25.47 15.87
C THR A 11 24.48 -24.95 15.93
N ALA A 12 24.17 -24.12 16.91
CA ALA A 12 22.90 -23.42 17.01
C ALA A 12 22.83 -22.35 15.92
N CYS A 13 22.05 -22.61 14.87
CA CYS A 13 21.76 -21.64 13.84
C CYS A 13 20.73 -20.63 14.40
N THR A 14 21.19 -19.47 14.87
CA THR A 14 20.29 -18.37 15.28
C THR A 14 19.71 -17.73 14.03
N THR A 15 18.49 -18.11 13.65
CA THR A 15 17.71 -17.40 12.63
C THR A 15 17.29 -16.05 13.18
N SER A 16 17.94 -14.97 12.72
CA SER A 16 17.50 -13.61 12.97
C SER A 16 16.16 -13.41 12.26
N VAL A 17 15.07 -13.33 13.02
CA VAL A 17 13.77 -12.89 12.49
C VAL A 17 13.93 -11.41 12.17
N ALA A 18 13.98 -11.06 10.89
CA ALA A 18 13.93 -9.68 10.46
C ALA A 18 12.58 -9.11 10.96
N MET A 19 12.61 -8.17 11.91
CA MET A 19 11.42 -7.45 12.35
C MET A 19 10.94 -6.60 11.19
N ALA A 20 9.69 -6.83 10.76
CA ALA A 20 9.05 -5.99 9.76
C ALA A 20 9.05 -4.54 10.24
N ASP A 21 9.46 -3.59 9.38
CA ASP A 21 9.37 -2.16 9.66
C ASP A 21 8.06 -1.64 9.06
N PRO A 22 6.99 -1.50 9.86
CA PRO A 22 5.69 -1.11 9.34
C PRO A 22 5.69 0.31 8.75
N ILE A 23 6.65 1.16 9.14
CA ILE A 23 6.79 2.50 8.58
C ILE A 23 7.39 2.41 7.18
N ALA A 24 8.47 1.66 7.00
CA ALA A 24 9.08 1.43 5.69
C ALA A 24 8.10 0.71 4.75
N ASP A 25 7.39 -0.30 5.25
CA ASP A 25 6.44 -1.10 4.46
C ASP A 25 5.30 -0.24 3.90
N ARG A 26 4.64 0.59 4.74
CA ARG A 26 3.57 1.49 4.27
C ARG A 26 4.07 2.60 3.35
N GLN A 27 5.31 3.09 3.56
CA GLN A 27 5.94 4.06 2.68
C GLN A 27 6.22 3.43 1.31
N GLN A 28 6.71 2.19 1.27
CA GLN A 28 6.93 1.46 0.03
C GLN A 28 5.62 1.16 -0.68
N LEU A 29 4.58 0.78 0.06
CA LEU A 29 3.23 0.58 -0.48
C LEU A 29 2.71 1.85 -1.17
N MET A 30 2.85 3.02 -0.52
CA MET A 30 2.45 4.30 -1.12
C MET A 30 3.31 4.71 -2.33
N LYS A 31 4.59 4.33 -2.38
CA LYS A 31 5.42 4.52 -3.58
C LYS A 31 4.90 3.70 -4.77
N SER A 32 4.47 2.46 -4.53
CA SER A 32 3.87 1.61 -5.56
C SER A 32 2.55 2.22 -6.07
N VAL A 33 1.69 2.69 -5.16
CA VAL A 33 0.46 3.41 -5.51
C VAL A 33 0.78 4.67 -6.34
N GLN A 34 1.78 5.44 -5.95
CA GLN A 34 2.19 6.64 -6.69
C GLN A 34 2.69 6.31 -8.11
N ALA A 35 3.45 5.24 -8.28
CA ALA A 35 3.90 4.79 -9.60
C ALA A 35 2.70 4.41 -10.48
N ALA A 36 1.79 3.57 -9.97
CA ALA A 36 0.56 3.20 -10.68
C ALA A 36 -0.31 4.42 -11.02
N THR A 37 -0.32 5.45 -10.15
CA THR A 37 -1.08 6.69 -10.39
C THR A 37 -0.52 7.47 -11.60
N LYS A 38 0.78 7.45 -11.85
CA LYS A 38 1.35 8.10 -13.05
C LYS A 38 0.83 7.43 -14.31
N ASP A 39 0.81 6.10 -14.34
CA ASP A 39 0.34 5.33 -15.49
C ASP A 39 -1.19 5.53 -15.68
N GLY A 40 -1.96 5.47 -14.58
CA GLY A 40 -3.40 5.74 -14.61
C GLY A 40 -3.74 7.15 -15.10
N LEU A 41 -2.95 8.16 -14.73
CA LEU A 41 -3.09 9.53 -15.23
C LEU A 41 -2.78 9.63 -16.72
N ALA A 42 -1.78 8.92 -17.24
CA ALA A 42 -1.45 8.90 -18.66
C ALA A 42 -2.62 8.34 -19.48
N ILE A 43 -3.20 7.21 -19.05
CA ILE A 43 -4.38 6.61 -19.66
C ILE A 43 -5.58 7.56 -19.58
N SER A 44 -5.88 8.11 -18.40
CA SER A 44 -7.06 8.95 -18.17
C SER A 44 -7.05 10.28 -18.94
N ARG A 45 -5.87 10.79 -19.27
CA ARG A 45 -5.67 12.01 -20.08
C ARG A 45 -5.57 11.73 -21.57
N GLY A 46 -5.59 10.46 -21.99
CA GLY A 46 -5.39 10.08 -23.38
C GLY A 46 -3.98 10.33 -23.89
N ALA A 47 -2.99 10.49 -22.98
CA ALA A 47 -1.57 10.57 -23.35
C ALA A 47 -1.05 9.21 -23.84
N GLU A 48 -1.69 8.13 -23.41
CA GLU A 48 -1.54 6.78 -23.94
C GLU A 48 -2.91 6.26 -24.39
N PRO A 49 -2.97 5.44 -25.47
CA PRO A 49 -4.20 4.73 -25.84
C PRO A 49 -4.70 3.87 -24.69
N PHE A 50 -6.03 3.74 -24.57
CA PHE A 50 -6.60 2.83 -23.57
C PHE A 50 -6.20 1.40 -23.91
N ASP A 51 -5.60 0.74 -22.91
CA ASP A 51 -5.26 -0.68 -22.91
C ASP A 51 -5.86 -1.30 -21.65
N ALA A 52 -6.76 -2.25 -21.83
CA ALA A 52 -7.48 -2.88 -20.72
C ALA A 52 -6.53 -3.63 -19.77
N ALA A 53 -5.46 -4.25 -20.28
CA ALA A 53 -4.50 -4.97 -19.46
C ALA A 53 -3.67 -3.99 -18.59
N LYS A 54 -3.19 -2.87 -19.18
CA LYS A 54 -2.50 -1.81 -18.44
C LYS A 54 -3.42 -1.16 -17.40
N ALA A 55 -4.66 -0.82 -17.78
CA ALA A 55 -5.64 -0.26 -16.86
C ALA A 55 -5.88 -1.20 -15.67
N LYS A 56 -6.08 -2.51 -15.94
CA LYS A 56 -6.25 -3.52 -14.90
C LYS A 56 -5.03 -3.64 -14.00
N ALA A 57 -3.82 -3.60 -14.55
CA ALA A 57 -2.59 -3.65 -13.75
C ALA A 57 -2.48 -2.46 -12.77
N VAL A 58 -2.82 -1.24 -13.22
CA VAL A 58 -2.91 -0.06 -12.36
C VAL A 58 -3.93 -0.26 -11.24
N LEU A 59 -5.14 -0.70 -11.57
CA LEU A 59 -6.22 -0.90 -10.62
C LEU A 59 -5.91 -2.00 -9.60
N GLN A 60 -5.23 -3.07 -10.02
CA GLN A 60 -4.81 -4.14 -9.11
C GLN A 60 -3.86 -3.65 -8.02
N VAL A 61 -2.94 -2.73 -8.35
CA VAL A 61 -2.07 -2.10 -7.34
C VAL A 61 -2.90 -1.39 -6.26
N TYR A 62 -3.98 -0.71 -6.64
CA TYR A 62 -4.85 0.00 -5.69
C TYR A 62 -5.67 -0.97 -4.83
N ILE A 63 -6.22 -2.02 -5.44
CA ILE A 63 -6.95 -3.07 -4.75
C ILE A 63 -6.06 -3.73 -3.69
N ASP A 64 -4.85 -4.14 -4.09
CA ASP A 64 -3.88 -4.77 -3.19
C ASP A 64 -3.43 -3.81 -2.07
N ALA A 65 -3.22 -2.53 -2.40
CA ALA A 65 -2.84 -1.53 -1.42
C ALA A 65 -3.96 -1.29 -0.41
N SER A 66 -5.21 -1.19 -0.85
CA SER A 66 -6.37 -1.00 0.03
C SER A 66 -6.53 -2.12 1.04
N ALA A 67 -6.27 -3.36 0.62
CA ALA A 67 -6.35 -4.54 1.49
C ALA A 67 -5.21 -4.60 2.52
N LYS A 68 -3.98 -4.19 2.12
CA LYS A 68 -2.78 -4.26 2.98
C LYS A 68 -2.70 -3.08 3.96
N LEU A 69 -3.14 -1.89 3.52
CA LEU A 69 -2.92 -0.64 4.23
C LEU A 69 -3.37 -0.65 5.71
N PRO A 70 -4.57 -1.16 6.07
CA PRO A 70 -5.00 -1.16 7.47
C PRO A 70 -4.09 -1.93 8.43
N GLY A 71 -3.38 -2.94 7.94
CA GLY A 71 -2.44 -3.74 8.73
C GLY A 71 -1.08 -3.07 8.97
N GLN A 72 -0.79 -1.94 8.30
CA GLN A 72 0.50 -1.28 8.35
C GLN A 72 0.62 -0.22 9.47
N PHE A 73 -0.35 -0.17 10.41
CA PHE A 73 -0.40 0.83 11.48
C PHE A 73 -0.52 0.19 12.87
N PRO A 74 0.43 -0.70 13.25
CA PRO A 74 0.42 -1.25 14.61
C PRO A 74 0.69 -0.15 15.64
N ALA A 75 0.34 -0.42 16.90
CA ALA A 75 0.64 0.47 18.01
C ALA A 75 2.15 0.77 18.07
N GLY A 76 2.51 2.02 18.36
CA GLY A 76 3.92 2.46 18.45
C GLY A 76 4.58 2.80 17.09
N SER A 77 3.86 2.69 15.96
CA SER A 77 4.39 3.08 14.65
C SER A 77 3.95 4.49 14.21
N ASP A 78 3.49 5.30 15.16
CA ASP A 78 3.05 6.69 14.95
C ASP A 78 4.22 7.67 14.82
N LYS A 79 5.42 7.26 15.15
CA LYS A 79 6.66 8.08 15.13
C LYS A 79 7.83 7.29 14.54
N GLY A 80 8.82 8.03 14.06
CA GLY A 80 10.07 7.45 13.55
C GLY A 80 10.03 7.17 12.05
N GLY A 81 10.91 6.26 11.63
CA GLY A 81 11.15 5.93 10.22
C GLY A 81 12.16 6.85 9.53
N THR A 82 12.71 6.34 8.40
CA THR A 82 13.62 7.10 7.53
C THR A 82 13.17 6.94 6.09
N PRO A 83 12.52 7.97 5.49
CA PRO A 83 12.17 9.27 6.09
C PRO A 83 11.11 9.14 7.21
N PRO A 84 10.95 10.18 8.06
CA PRO A 84 9.94 10.16 9.12
C PRO A 84 8.54 9.88 8.59
N THR A 85 7.73 9.16 9.39
CA THR A 85 6.34 8.88 9.03
C THR A 85 5.52 10.17 8.86
N ALA A 86 4.66 10.19 7.86
CA ALA A 86 3.67 11.25 7.66
C ALA A 86 2.25 10.81 8.07
N ALA A 87 2.11 9.70 8.78
CA ALA A 87 0.83 9.24 9.29
C ALA A 87 0.30 10.18 10.38
N ALA A 88 -0.95 10.61 10.26
CA ALA A 88 -1.57 11.45 11.28
C ALA A 88 -2.00 10.60 12.50
N PRO A 89 -1.91 11.12 13.73
CA PRO A 89 -2.36 10.42 14.94
C PRO A 89 -3.81 9.95 14.87
N LYS A 90 -4.63 10.62 14.07
CA LYS A 90 -6.04 10.26 13.81
C LYS A 90 -6.21 8.81 13.36
N ILE A 91 -5.22 8.21 12.68
CA ILE A 91 -5.30 6.79 12.26
C ILE A 91 -5.51 5.88 13.48
N TRP A 92 -4.80 6.11 14.57
CA TRP A 92 -4.88 5.28 15.80
C TRP A 92 -6.08 5.61 16.68
N THR A 93 -6.62 6.83 16.59
CA THR A 93 -7.81 7.23 17.35
C THR A 93 -9.11 6.97 16.59
N ASP A 94 -9.05 6.82 15.26
CA ASP A 94 -10.20 6.56 14.37
C ASP A 94 -9.87 5.45 13.36
N MET A 95 -9.41 4.32 13.86
CA MET A 95 -9.07 3.16 13.02
C MET A 95 -10.26 2.64 12.20
N ALA A 96 -11.48 2.79 12.71
CA ALA A 96 -12.69 2.38 11.98
C ALA A 96 -12.92 3.25 10.74
N GLY A 97 -12.84 4.57 10.88
CA GLY A 97 -12.93 5.50 9.75
C GLY A 97 -11.79 5.31 8.75
N PHE A 98 -10.56 5.08 9.24
CA PHE A 98 -9.42 4.78 8.37
C PHE A 98 -9.61 3.51 7.53
N LYS A 99 -10.11 2.43 8.14
CA LYS A 99 -10.44 1.18 7.43
C LYS A 99 -11.55 1.40 6.40
N THR A 100 -12.57 2.20 6.74
CA THR A 100 -13.64 2.55 5.80
C THR A 100 -13.09 3.31 4.59
N ALA A 101 -12.24 4.31 4.80
CA ALA A 101 -11.61 5.06 3.71
C ALA A 101 -10.76 4.15 2.80
N ALA A 102 -9.98 3.23 3.39
CA ALA A 102 -9.21 2.25 2.62
C ALA A 102 -10.12 1.30 1.82
N ALA A 103 -11.23 0.84 2.41
CA ALA A 103 -12.19 -0.03 1.74
C ALA A 103 -12.90 0.68 0.58
N THR A 104 -13.29 1.94 0.75
CA THR A 104 -13.89 2.77 -0.33
C THR A 104 -12.93 2.90 -1.51
N PHE A 105 -11.68 3.25 -1.25
CA PHE A 105 -10.63 3.32 -2.27
C PHE A 105 -10.48 2.00 -3.05
N GLY A 106 -10.48 0.86 -2.35
CA GLY A 106 -10.40 -0.46 -2.99
C GLY A 106 -11.66 -0.81 -3.79
N ALA A 107 -12.84 -0.44 -3.31
CA ALA A 107 -14.11 -0.69 -3.98
C ALA A 107 -14.22 0.14 -5.28
N ASP A 108 -13.83 1.43 -5.25
CA ASP A 108 -13.84 2.27 -6.44
C ASP A 108 -12.79 1.83 -7.46
N ALA A 109 -11.62 1.37 -7.01
CA ALA A 109 -10.64 0.73 -7.89
C ALA A 109 -11.19 -0.54 -8.54
N LYS A 110 -11.90 -1.38 -7.78
CA LYS A 110 -12.54 -2.59 -8.31
C LYS A 110 -13.65 -2.28 -9.31
N ALA A 111 -14.49 -1.28 -9.02
CA ALA A 111 -15.54 -0.83 -9.93
C ALA A 111 -14.97 -0.28 -11.26
N ALA A 112 -13.80 0.36 -11.21
CA ALA A 112 -13.13 0.90 -12.38
C ALA A 112 -12.64 -0.17 -13.37
N GLU A 113 -12.55 -1.45 -12.98
CA GLU A 113 -12.23 -2.57 -13.89
C GLU A 113 -13.28 -2.75 -15.00
N ALA A 114 -14.49 -2.20 -14.84
CA ALA A 114 -15.53 -2.22 -15.87
C ALA A 114 -15.28 -1.21 -17.00
N ALA A 115 -14.24 -0.37 -16.92
CA ALA A 115 -13.94 0.59 -17.98
C ALA A 115 -13.47 -0.12 -19.26
N THR A 116 -14.01 0.29 -20.40
CA THR A 116 -13.73 -0.30 -21.72
C THR A 116 -13.04 0.66 -22.69
N ASP A 117 -12.91 1.94 -22.30
CA ASP A 117 -12.29 3.00 -23.09
C ASP A 117 -11.70 4.11 -22.19
N THR A 118 -11.00 5.07 -22.80
CA THR A 118 -10.40 6.20 -22.08
C THR A 118 -11.43 7.04 -21.34
N ALA A 119 -12.63 7.23 -21.88
CA ALA A 119 -13.64 8.12 -21.28
C ALA A 119 -14.26 7.49 -20.02
N SER A 120 -14.63 6.22 -20.08
CA SER A 120 -15.13 5.45 -18.93
C SER A 120 -14.05 5.28 -17.87
N PHE A 121 -12.80 4.98 -18.26
CA PHE A 121 -11.68 4.93 -17.34
C PHE A 121 -11.42 6.27 -16.65
N LYS A 122 -11.41 7.38 -17.39
CA LYS A 122 -11.23 8.73 -16.84
C LYS A 122 -12.27 9.04 -15.75
N THR A 123 -13.55 8.70 -16.02
CA THR A 123 -14.64 8.92 -15.07
C THR A 123 -14.46 8.11 -13.79
N ALA A 124 -14.11 6.82 -13.92
CA ALA A 124 -13.87 5.96 -12.78
C ALA A 124 -12.58 6.36 -12.02
N PHE A 125 -11.51 6.70 -12.73
CA PHE A 125 -10.25 7.12 -12.16
C PHE A 125 -10.34 8.43 -11.36
N ALA A 126 -11.26 9.33 -11.76
CA ALA A 126 -11.53 10.56 -11.01
C ALA A 126 -12.05 10.28 -9.59
N LYS A 127 -12.88 9.23 -9.40
CA LYS A 127 -13.34 8.81 -8.07
C LYS A 127 -12.18 8.32 -7.22
N ILE A 128 -11.34 7.45 -7.77
CA ILE A 128 -10.15 6.91 -7.09
C ILE A 128 -9.23 8.05 -6.63
N THR A 129 -9.00 9.07 -7.47
CA THR A 129 -8.17 10.23 -7.10
C THR A 129 -8.82 11.11 -6.03
N ALA A 130 -10.15 11.20 -6.00
CA ALA A 130 -10.88 11.87 -4.93
C ALA A 130 -10.71 11.14 -3.59
N ASP A 131 -10.74 9.79 -3.58
CA ASP A 131 -10.48 9.00 -2.38
C ASP A 131 -9.08 9.22 -1.84
N CYS A 132 -8.06 9.30 -2.72
CA CYS A 132 -6.69 9.64 -2.33
C CYS A 132 -6.64 10.98 -1.60
N THR A 133 -7.33 11.99 -2.13
CA THR A 133 -7.37 13.34 -1.56
C THR A 133 -8.09 13.36 -0.21
N SER A 134 -9.25 12.73 -0.12
CA SER A 134 -10.05 12.63 1.11
C SER A 134 -9.28 11.91 2.22
N CYS A 135 -8.77 10.70 1.94
CA CYS A 135 -8.01 9.92 2.91
C CYS A 135 -6.76 10.66 3.40
N HIS A 136 -5.99 11.28 2.49
CA HIS A 136 -4.81 12.07 2.87
C HIS A 136 -5.16 13.36 3.60
N GLY A 137 -6.33 13.94 3.38
CA GLY A 137 -6.84 15.09 4.13
C GLY A 137 -7.06 14.78 5.59
N ASP A 138 -7.54 13.57 5.89
CA ASP A 138 -7.88 13.13 7.23
C ASP A 138 -6.75 12.43 7.98
N TYR A 139 -5.98 11.59 7.30
CA TYR A 139 -5.09 10.60 7.90
C TYR A 139 -3.60 10.82 7.60
N ARG A 140 -3.25 11.91 6.91
CA ARG A 140 -1.86 12.29 6.63
C ARG A 140 -1.54 13.64 7.25
N LEU A 141 -0.35 13.78 7.86
CA LEU A 141 0.15 15.07 8.34
C LEU A 141 0.31 16.04 7.16
N LYS A 142 -0.19 17.24 7.33
CA LYS A 142 0.06 18.36 6.40
C LYS A 142 1.53 18.77 6.54
N LYS A 143 2.20 18.96 5.41
CA LYS A 143 3.54 19.54 5.39
C LYS A 143 3.44 21.05 5.48
#